data_4164af4289524f3ad9789d485de867cf
#
_entry.id   4164af4289524f3ad9789d485de867cf
#
_cell.length_a   1.000
_cell.length_b   1.000
_cell.length_c   1.000
_cell.angle_alpha   90.00
_cell.angle_beta   90.00
_cell.angle_gamma   90.00
#
_symmetry.space_group_name_H-M   'P 1'
#
loop_
_entity.id
_entity.type
_entity.pdbx_description
1 polymer ?
#
loop_
_entity_poly.entity_id
_entity_poly.type
_entity_poly.pdbx_seq_one_letter_code
_entity_poly.pdbx_strand_id
1 'polypeptide(L)'
;FFTFPLWTEHAPGFLWGIGKTPPELVRSYAMGFESIVGVPMRVAGNILIGFLIFGAALVVTGGGEFFMNFAAALLGKSRGGPAKVAIVASGFFGSLSGSVISNVVTTGQLTIPTMKRAGYPPAYAGAVEACASTGGTLMPPVMGAVAFLMAEFLNIPYADIVIAAAVPSLLFYAALLLQVDGYAAVNGLKGQPAEEIPDFMETIKGGWFYIFSLGLLVYLLVFARLELYAPYYATIALLVSVFLFRRHNRFNWTQFKALIIESTKTIANIIAILAGIGVIVGSLAFTGVGGAFSRELVGIAQGSLWLLLIMGALTSFLLGMGVTVSACYIFLAIVMGPALIEFGLDPVASHLFILYWGMLSYITPPVALAAVASSVIAQSNQMETAFKAMRLGSITFVLPFIMVLTPALILRGDPLDVVITITACSVAVVLLAGGFEGYLYGVGPVGLPIRGLLFAGAAGFLYPSYTSYAITAAATVGVYMVIYMTHKGKRSAVG
;
A
#
# COMPACT_ATOMS: atom_id res chain seq x y z
N PHE A 1 19.83 0.35 19.72
CA PHE A 1 20.70 -0.09 18.63
C PHE A 1 22.09 0.59 18.67
N PHE A 2 22.19 1.91 18.94
CA PHE A 2 23.47 2.62 18.89
C PHE A 2 24.54 1.99 19.81
N THR A 3 24.19 1.60 21.02
CA THR A 3 25.11 1.01 22.00
C THR A 3 25.11 -0.52 21.98
N PHE A 4 24.20 -1.16 21.25
CA PHE A 4 24.06 -2.62 21.24
C PHE A 4 25.36 -3.35 20.90
N PRO A 5 26.18 -2.92 19.90
CA PRO A 5 27.42 -3.59 19.59
C PRO A 5 28.48 -3.58 20.72
N LEU A 6 28.33 -2.72 21.75
CA LEU A 6 29.25 -2.67 22.89
C LEU A 6 29.02 -3.79 23.91
N TRP A 7 27.84 -4.43 23.91
CA TRP A 7 27.47 -5.42 24.91
C TRP A 7 26.81 -6.67 24.30
N THR A 8 26.78 -6.78 22.97
CA THR A 8 26.15 -7.90 22.25
C THR A 8 26.77 -9.27 22.63
N GLU A 9 28.06 -9.33 23.05
CA GLU A 9 28.71 -10.55 23.53
C GLU A 9 28.08 -11.09 24.81
N HIS A 10 27.33 -10.27 25.55
CA HIS A 10 26.63 -10.63 26.77
C HIS A 10 25.14 -10.88 26.53
N ALA A 11 24.67 -10.70 25.30
CA ALA A 11 23.28 -10.90 24.98
C ALA A 11 22.91 -12.39 24.87
N PRO A 12 21.70 -12.81 25.30
CA PRO A 12 21.31 -14.21 25.28
C PRO A 12 20.86 -14.68 23.87
N GLY A 13 21.11 -15.97 23.59
CA GLY A 13 20.56 -16.66 22.40
C GLY A 13 20.98 -16.03 21.10
N PHE A 14 20.03 -15.84 20.18
CA PHE A 14 20.26 -15.27 18.84
C PHE A 14 20.67 -13.78 18.84
N LEU A 15 20.55 -13.09 19.97
CA LEU A 15 21.03 -11.73 20.14
C LEU A 15 22.53 -11.66 20.43
N TRP A 16 23.15 -12.80 20.70
CA TRP A 16 24.61 -12.87 20.84
C TRP A 16 25.28 -12.56 19.52
N GLY A 17 26.32 -11.73 19.55
CA GLY A 17 27.06 -11.31 18.38
C GLY A 17 28.46 -10.82 18.69
N ILE A 18 29.17 -10.40 17.66
CA ILE A 18 30.53 -9.88 17.76
C ILE A 18 30.50 -8.48 18.39
N GLY A 19 31.14 -8.34 19.56
CA GLY A 19 31.26 -7.05 20.24
C GLY A 19 32.19 -6.07 19.53
N LYS A 20 32.03 -4.80 19.82
CA LYS A 20 32.86 -3.71 19.31
C LYS A 20 33.36 -2.85 20.45
N THR A 21 34.60 -2.36 20.33
CA THR A 21 35.12 -1.31 21.20
C THR A 21 34.52 0.04 20.85
N PRO A 22 34.46 1.01 21.79
CA PRO A 22 33.90 2.33 21.48
C PRO A 22 34.53 3.04 20.27
N PRO A 23 35.87 3.04 20.04
CA PRO A 23 36.48 3.61 18.87
C PRO A 23 36.09 2.90 17.56
N GLU A 24 36.03 1.57 17.58
CA GLU A 24 35.59 0.78 16.42
C GLU A 24 34.12 1.06 16.07
N LEU A 25 33.27 1.19 17.10
CA LEU A 25 31.87 1.51 16.92
C LEU A 25 31.67 2.86 16.26
N VAL A 26 32.34 3.91 16.76
CA VAL A 26 32.27 5.26 16.18
C VAL A 26 32.75 5.24 14.71
N ARG A 27 33.87 4.58 14.45
CA ARG A 27 34.39 4.46 13.08
C ARG A 27 33.42 3.70 12.18
N SER A 28 32.84 2.62 12.65
CA SER A 28 31.86 1.81 11.88
C SER A 28 30.61 2.61 11.54
N TYR A 29 30.06 3.39 12.48
CA TYR A 29 28.88 4.21 12.22
C TYR A 29 29.18 5.42 11.31
N ALA A 30 30.32 6.08 11.50
CA ALA A 30 30.65 7.27 10.74
C ALA A 30 31.12 6.99 9.30
N MET A 31 31.82 5.86 9.09
CA MET A 31 32.52 5.56 7.84
C MET A 31 32.14 4.21 7.22
N GLY A 32 31.32 3.40 7.89
CA GLY A 32 30.91 2.08 7.40
C GLY A 32 29.85 2.18 6.29
N PHE A 33 30.06 1.46 5.20
CA PHE A 33 29.10 1.40 4.06
C PHE A 33 27.77 0.70 4.44
N GLU A 34 27.70 0.08 5.59
CA GLU A 34 26.48 -0.60 6.10
C GLU A 34 25.80 0.18 7.22
N SER A 35 26.17 1.46 7.42
CA SER A 35 25.70 2.28 8.52
C SER A 35 25.02 3.58 8.05
N ILE A 36 25.29 4.71 8.76
CA ILE A 36 24.63 6.00 8.52
C ILE A 36 24.75 6.46 7.06
N VAL A 37 25.97 6.35 6.49
CA VAL A 37 26.23 6.66 5.07
C VAL A 37 26.07 5.45 4.13
N GLY A 38 25.48 4.38 4.63
CA GLY A 38 25.31 3.10 3.92
C GLY A 38 24.16 3.10 2.89
N VAL A 39 23.64 1.91 2.64
CA VAL A 39 22.57 1.64 1.66
C VAL A 39 21.39 2.62 1.77
N PRO A 40 20.79 2.89 2.96
CA PRO A 40 19.65 3.80 3.03
C PRO A 40 19.97 5.22 2.59
N MET A 41 21.15 5.74 2.91
CA MET A 41 21.56 7.10 2.54
C MET A 41 21.91 7.19 1.05
N ARG A 42 22.52 6.16 0.45
CA ARG A 42 22.77 6.08 -0.99
C ARG A 42 21.48 6.11 -1.78
N VAL A 43 20.46 5.36 -1.36
CA VAL A 43 19.12 5.39 -1.98
C VAL A 43 18.53 6.80 -1.94
N ALA A 44 18.67 7.50 -0.80
CA ALA A 44 18.21 8.87 -0.68
C ALA A 44 18.89 9.79 -1.70
N GLY A 45 20.21 9.76 -1.76
CA GLY A 45 21.00 10.63 -2.65
C GLY A 45 20.79 10.32 -4.13
N ASN A 46 20.74 9.06 -4.49
CA ASN A 46 20.68 8.65 -5.90
C ASN A 46 19.28 8.79 -6.51
N ILE A 47 18.24 8.32 -5.82
CA ILE A 47 16.93 8.16 -6.46
C ILE A 47 15.85 8.96 -5.72
N LEU A 48 15.75 8.81 -4.39
CA LEU A 48 14.60 9.24 -3.62
C LEU A 48 14.37 10.75 -3.66
N ILE A 49 15.43 11.56 -3.61
CA ILE A 49 15.36 13.04 -3.63
C ILE A 49 14.58 13.55 -4.83
N GLY A 50 14.82 13.00 -6.03
CA GLY A 50 14.09 13.38 -7.24
C GLY A 50 12.58 13.15 -7.13
N PHE A 51 12.18 11.99 -6.62
CA PHE A 51 10.77 11.67 -6.43
C PHE A 51 10.10 12.52 -5.36
N LEU A 52 10.83 12.87 -4.29
CA LEU A 52 10.32 13.79 -3.25
C LEU A 52 10.09 15.20 -3.80
N ILE A 53 10.99 15.69 -4.65
CA ILE A 53 10.84 16.99 -5.34
C ILE A 53 9.62 16.93 -6.28
N PHE A 54 9.44 15.84 -7.04
CA PHE A 54 8.28 15.66 -7.92
C PHE A 54 6.97 15.64 -7.13
N GLY A 55 6.91 14.89 -6.00
CA GLY A 55 5.76 14.87 -5.11
C GLY A 55 5.44 16.25 -4.53
N ALA A 56 6.46 16.97 -4.05
CA ALA A 56 6.31 18.35 -3.55
C ALA A 56 5.82 19.31 -4.65
N ALA A 57 6.33 19.17 -5.87
CA ALA A 57 5.88 19.97 -7.02
C ALA A 57 4.42 19.74 -7.34
N LEU A 58 3.96 18.48 -7.34
CA LEU A 58 2.54 18.13 -7.51
C LEU A 58 1.66 18.77 -6.42
N VAL A 59 2.07 18.68 -5.16
CA VAL A 59 1.31 19.26 -4.04
C VAL A 59 1.23 20.78 -4.15
N VAL A 60 2.37 21.45 -4.30
CA VAL A 60 2.45 22.92 -4.34
C VAL A 60 1.74 23.51 -5.56
N THR A 61 1.73 22.78 -6.67
CA THR A 61 1.02 23.23 -7.88
C THR A 61 -0.48 22.93 -7.83
N GLY A 62 -1.02 22.23 -6.83
CA GLY A 62 -2.44 21.93 -6.67
C GLY A 62 -2.86 20.59 -7.28
N GLY A 63 -1.93 19.67 -7.47
CA GLY A 63 -2.23 18.32 -7.96
C GLY A 63 -3.16 17.54 -7.05
N GLY A 64 -3.09 17.75 -5.73
CA GLY A 64 -4.00 17.10 -4.77
C GLY A 64 -5.47 17.49 -5.01
N GLU A 65 -5.75 18.78 -5.22
CA GLU A 65 -7.10 19.27 -5.55
C GLU A 65 -7.57 18.70 -6.90
N PHE A 66 -6.68 18.67 -7.89
CA PHE A 66 -6.98 18.07 -9.19
C PHE A 66 -7.37 16.59 -9.08
N PHE A 67 -6.60 15.77 -8.37
CA PHE A 67 -6.91 14.34 -8.23
C PHE A 67 -8.19 14.10 -7.43
N MET A 68 -8.49 14.95 -6.44
CA MET A 68 -9.76 14.91 -5.72
C MET A 68 -10.94 15.23 -6.66
N ASN A 69 -10.85 16.31 -7.43
CA ASN A 69 -11.90 16.71 -8.39
C ASN A 69 -12.04 15.67 -9.51
N PHE A 70 -10.94 15.10 -9.99
CA PHE A 70 -10.94 14.04 -10.97
C PHE A 70 -11.66 12.79 -10.47
N ALA A 71 -11.34 12.35 -9.24
CA ALA A 71 -12.02 11.21 -8.61
C ALA A 71 -13.52 11.50 -8.39
N ALA A 72 -13.87 12.73 -7.97
CA ALA A 72 -15.26 13.15 -7.79
C ALA A 72 -16.04 13.18 -9.12
N ALA A 73 -15.44 13.72 -10.19
CA ALA A 73 -16.05 13.73 -11.52
C ALA A 73 -16.29 12.32 -12.08
N LEU A 74 -15.38 11.38 -11.78
CA LEU A 74 -15.45 10.00 -12.28
C LEU A 74 -16.43 9.14 -11.48
N LEU A 75 -16.41 9.22 -10.15
CA LEU A 75 -17.08 8.26 -9.26
C LEU A 75 -18.15 8.90 -8.37
N GLY A 76 -18.20 10.22 -8.25
CA GLY A 76 -19.07 10.92 -7.32
C GLY A 76 -20.55 10.60 -7.47
N LYS A 77 -21.06 10.45 -8.71
CA LYS A 77 -22.46 10.09 -9.01
C LYS A 77 -22.81 8.64 -8.66
N SER A 78 -21.81 7.77 -8.59
CA SER A 78 -22.05 6.34 -8.34
C SER A 78 -22.55 6.08 -6.93
N ARG A 79 -23.23 4.96 -6.73
CA ARG A 79 -23.64 4.50 -5.40
C ARG A 79 -22.41 4.46 -4.47
N GLY A 80 -22.54 5.07 -3.28
CA GLY A 80 -21.42 5.18 -2.36
C GLY A 80 -20.30 6.12 -2.84
N GLY A 81 -20.60 7.02 -3.77
CA GLY A 81 -19.64 7.94 -4.42
C GLY A 81 -18.64 8.61 -3.49
N PRO A 82 -19.04 9.22 -2.36
CA PRO A 82 -18.10 9.87 -1.45
C PRO A 82 -16.98 8.95 -0.94
N ALA A 83 -17.28 7.70 -0.62
CA ALA A 83 -16.27 6.72 -0.18
C ALA A 83 -15.36 6.27 -1.34
N LYS A 84 -15.90 6.07 -2.53
CA LYS A 84 -15.12 5.73 -3.73
C LYS A 84 -14.18 6.86 -4.14
N VAL A 85 -14.65 8.11 -4.05
CA VAL A 85 -13.83 9.31 -4.27
C VAL A 85 -12.68 9.36 -3.27
N ALA A 86 -12.96 9.13 -1.99
CA ALA A 86 -11.93 9.06 -0.96
C ALA A 86 -10.87 8.01 -1.28
N ILE A 87 -11.28 6.80 -1.67
CA ILE A 87 -10.36 5.69 -2.01
C ILE A 87 -9.45 6.06 -3.18
N VAL A 88 -10.01 6.57 -4.26
CA VAL A 88 -9.24 6.88 -5.47
C VAL A 88 -8.34 8.09 -5.26
N ALA A 89 -8.86 9.16 -4.65
CA ALA A 89 -8.08 10.36 -4.36
C ALA A 89 -6.91 10.07 -3.40
N SER A 90 -7.16 9.34 -2.30
CA SER A 90 -6.11 8.92 -1.35
C SER A 90 -5.12 7.95 -2.00
N GLY A 91 -5.56 7.11 -2.94
CA GLY A 91 -4.68 6.24 -3.71
C GLY A 91 -3.68 7.05 -4.55
N PHE A 92 -4.15 8.02 -5.32
CA PHE A 92 -3.28 8.89 -6.10
C PHE A 92 -2.36 9.73 -5.21
N PHE A 93 -2.91 10.39 -4.19
CA PHE A 93 -2.10 11.21 -3.29
C PHE A 93 -1.07 10.38 -2.51
N GLY A 94 -1.48 9.22 -2.00
CA GLY A 94 -0.62 8.31 -1.25
C GLY A 94 0.51 7.73 -2.08
N SER A 95 0.25 7.38 -3.36
CA SER A 95 1.27 6.89 -4.28
C SER A 95 2.40 7.91 -4.51
N LEU A 96 2.12 9.19 -4.36
CA LEU A 96 3.07 10.28 -4.55
C LEU A 96 3.77 10.69 -3.26
N SER A 97 3.02 10.76 -2.14
CA SER A 97 3.55 11.21 -0.84
C SER A 97 4.33 10.12 -0.13
N GLY A 98 4.00 8.86 -0.35
CA GLY A 98 4.62 7.70 0.31
C GLY A 98 4.47 7.65 1.83
N SER A 99 3.65 8.52 2.42
CA SER A 99 3.42 8.60 3.87
C SER A 99 1.96 8.39 4.20
N VAL A 100 1.67 7.29 4.90
CA VAL A 100 0.30 6.95 5.32
C VAL A 100 -0.34 8.06 6.15
N ILE A 101 0.35 8.54 7.19
CA ILE A 101 -0.19 9.53 8.12
C ILE A 101 -0.38 10.89 7.44
N SER A 102 0.58 11.32 6.63
CA SER A 102 0.46 12.56 5.85
C SER A 102 -0.74 12.50 4.91
N ASN A 103 -0.97 11.35 4.27
CA ASN A 103 -2.11 11.13 3.39
C ASN A 103 -3.43 11.23 4.17
N VAL A 104 -3.58 10.48 5.27
CA VAL A 104 -4.78 10.57 6.14
C VAL A 104 -5.08 11.99 6.57
N VAL A 105 -4.06 12.74 6.99
CA VAL A 105 -4.26 14.13 7.46
C VAL A 105 -4.64 15.06 6.32
N THR A 106 -4.06 14.88 5.13
CA THR A 106 -4.31 15.78 3.99
C THR A 106 -5.65 15.50 3.32
N THR A 107 -5.86 14.26 2.87
CA THR A 107 -7.09 13.88 2.15
C THR A 107 -8.27 13.69 3.08
N GLY A 108 -8.04 13.14 4.27
CA GLY A 108 -9.08 12.84 5.25
C GLY A 108 -9.82 14.08 5.78
N GLN A 109 -9.16 15.25 5.82
CA GLN A 109 -9.84 16.50 6.18
C GLN A 109 -10.98 16.89 5.23
N LEU A 110 -10.91 16.45 3.98
CA LEU A 110 -11.93 16.69 2.97
C LEU A 110 -12.87 15.49 2.79
N THR A 111 -12.32 14.30 2.71
CA THR A 111 -13.06 13.07 2.39
C THR A 111 -13.94 12.58 3.54
N ILE A 112 -13.43 12.59 4.77
CA ILE A 112 -14.17 12.10 5.94
C ILE A 112 -15.43 12.93 6.20
N PRO A 113 -15.39 14.29 6.26
CA PRO A 113 -16.60 15.08 6.39
C PRO A 113 -17.59 14.86 5.25
N THR A 114 -17.12 14.68 4.02
CA THR A 114 -17.97 14.42 2.85
C THR A 114 -18.68 13.08 2.96
N MET A 115 -18.00 12.01 3.38
CA MET A 115 -18.61 10.72 3.66
C MET A 115 -19.65 10.81 4.79
N LYS A 116 -19.34 11.53 5.88
CA LYS A 116 -20.29 11.73 7.01
C LYS A 116 -21.56 12.44 6.55
N ARG A 117 -21.45 13.51 5.74
CA ARG A 117 -22.63 14.21 5.16
C ARG A 117 -23.46 13.29 4.28
N ALA A 118 -22.86 12.34 3.59
CA ALA A 118 -23.54 11.35 2.76
C ALA A 118 -24.17 10.18 3.56
N GLY A 119 -24.09 10.21 4.90
CA GLY A 119 -24.71 9.23 5.78
C GLY A 119 -23.82 8.06 6.21
N TYR A 120 -22.51 8.10 5.92
CA TYR A 120 -21.59 7.10 6.46
C TYR A 120 -21.37 7.31 7.97
N PRO A 121 -21.39 6.24 8.79
CA PRO A 121 -21.01 6.33 10.19
C PRO A 121 -19.57 6.85 10.34
N PRO A 122 -19.29 7.71 11.35
CA PRO A 122 -17.97 8.31 11.53
C PRO A 122 -16.82 7.30 11.56
N ALA A 123 -16.97 6.20 12.29
CA ALA A 123 -15.95 5.16 12.38
C ALA A 123 -15.73 4.43 11.04
N TYR A 124 -16.78 4.27 10.21
CA TYR A 124 -16.64 3.68 8.89
C TYR A 124 -15.93 4.63 7.91
N ALA A 125 -16.29 5.92 7.93
CA ALA A 125 -15.63 6.95 7.12
C ALA A 125 -14.13 7.05 7.46
N GLY A 126 -13.78 7.04 8.75
CA GLY A 126 -12.39 6.99 9.20
C GLY A 126 -11.68 5.72 8.73
N ALA A 127 -12.34 4.56 8.78
CA ALA A 127 -11.78 3.29 8.36
C ALA A 127 -11.49 3.25 6.84
N VAL A 128 -12.40 3.78 6.01
CA VAL A 128 -12.18 3.89 4.56
C VAL A 128 -10.95 4.74 4.26
N GLU A 129 -10.83 5.90 4.89
CA GLU A 129 -9.69 6.80 4.70
C GLU A 129 -8.38 6.16 5.18
N ALA A 130 -8.39 5.50 6.35
CA ALA A 130 -7.22 4.80 6.87
C ALA A 130 -6.72 3.71 5.91
N CYS A 131 -7.63 2.89 5.38
CA CYS A 131 -7.28 1.85 4.40
C CYS A 131 -6.79 2.45 3.07
N ALA A 132 -7.49 3.43 2.52
CA ALA A 132 -7.12 4.07 1.26
C ALA A 132 -5.74 4.72 1.35
N SER A 133 -5.45 5.42 2.45
CA SER A 133 -4.15 6.06 2.70
C SER A 133 -3.03 5.05 2.92
N THR A 134 -3.32 3.93 3.60
CA THR A 134 -2.35 2.84 3.78
C THR A 134 -2.00 2.20 2.44
N GLY A 135 -3.00 1.90 1.60
CA GLY A 135 -2.79 1.37 0.26
C GLY A 135 -1.98 2.28 -0.66
N GLY A 136 -2.03 3.61 -0.45
CA GLY A 136 -1.27 4.57 -1.24
C GLY A 136 0.25 4.31 -1.24
N THR A 137 0.79 3.81 -0.13
CA THR A 137 2.22 3.45 -0.05
C THR A 137 2.56 2.14 -0.76
N LEU A 138 1.55 1.36 -1.17
CA LEU A 138 1.71 0.16 -2.01
C LEU A 138 1.50 0.47 -3.50
N MET A 139 0.88 1.60 -3.80
CA MET A 139 0.44 1.93 -5.16
C MET A 139 1.55 2.57 -5.98
N PRO A 140 1.96 1.97 -7.12
CA PRO A 140 2.86 2.62 -8.07
C PRO A 140 2.30 3.98 -8.56
N PRO A 141 3.17 4.92 -9.02
CA PRO A 141 4.56 4.68 -9.41
C PRO A 141 5.62 4.99 -8.34
N VAL A 142 5.30 5.68 -7.23
CA VAL A 142 6.34 6.11 -6.27
C VAL A 142 6.42 5.19 -5.06
N MET A 143 5.29 4.75 -4.51
CA MET A 143 5.21 3.77 -3.39
C MET A 143 5.95 4.20 -2.11
N GLY A 144 6.44 5.44 -2.05
CA GLY A 144 7.27 5.94 -0.94
C GLY A 144 8.69 5.39 -0.90
N ALA A 145 9.44 5.72 0.16
CA ALA A 145 10.86 5.39 0.29
C ALA A 145 11.15 3.88 0.30
N VAL A 146 10.20 3.06 0.72
CA VAL A 146 10.41 1.62 0.92
C VAL A 146 10.69 0.87 -0.37
N ALA A 147 10.00 1.22 -1.45
CA ALA A 147 10.19 0.53 -2.72
C ALA A 147 11.57 0.79 -3.34
N PHE A 148 12.12 1.99 -3.13
CA PHE A 148 13.50 2.31 -3.52
C PHE A 148 14.52 1.53 -2.70
N LEU A 149 14.27 1.42 -1.38
CA LEU A 149 15.10 0.60 -0.49
C LEU A 149 15.03 -0.88 -0.90
N MET A 150 13.86 -1.37 -1.30
CA MET A 150 13.68 -2.74 -1.78
C MET A 150 14.51 -2.99 -3.05
N ALA A 151 14.48 -2.08 -4.01
CA ALA A 151 15.27 -2.17 -5.23
C ALA A 151 16.78 -2.26 -4.93
N GLU A 152 17.28 -1.43 -4.01
CA GLU A 152 18.68 -1.43 -3.62
C GLU A 152 19.08 -2.69 -2.84
N PHE A 153 18.25 -3.16 -1.86
CA PHE A 153 18.52 -4.39 -1.12
C PHE A 153 18.58 -5.62 -2.03
N LEU A 154 17.72 -5.65 -3.04
CA LEU A 154 17.67 -6.73 -4.01
C LEU A 154 18.64 -6.54 -5.18
N ASN A 155 19.28 -5.38 -5.26
CA ASN A 155 20.16 -4.99 -6.37
C ASN A 155 19.50 -5.19 -7.75
N ILE A 156 18.26 -4.74 -7.88
CA ILE A 156 17.45 -4.78 -9.10
C ILE A 156 16.93 -3.38 -9.46
N PRO A 157 16.59 -3.14 -10.75
CA PRO A 157 15.98 -1.88 -11.15
C PRO A 157 14.69 -1.58 -10.37
N TYR A 158 14.50 -0.31 -10.00
CA TYR A 158 13.28 0.14 -9.33
C TYR A 158 12.01 -0.14 -10.15
N ALA A 159 12.11 -0.03 -11.47
CA ALA A 159 11.03 -0.34 -12.40
C ALA A 159 10.47 -1.76 -12.21
N ASP A 160 11.31 -2.74 -11.86
CA ASP A 160 10.88 -4.12 -11.65
C ASP A 160 10.06 -4.26 -10.36
N ILE A 161 10.36 -3.46 -9.32
CA ILE A 161 9.53 -3.36 -8.11
C ILE A 161 8.17 -2.72 -8.44
N VAL A 162 8.17 -1.64 -9.22
CA VAL A 162 6.94 -0.94 -9.67
C VAL A 162 6.01 -1.90 -10.42
N ILE A 163 6.56 -2.68 -11.35
CA ILE A 163 5.79 -3.67 -12.13
C ILE A 163 5.24 -4.76 -11.20
N ALA A 164 6.07 -5.31 -10.31
CA ALA A 164 5.68 -6.38 -9.39
C ALA A 164 4.57 -5.94 -8.41
N ALA A 165 4.60 -4.69 -7.94
CA ALA A 165 3.62 -4.15 -7.00
C ALA A 165 2.30 -3.74 -7.66
N ALA A 166 2.25 -3.58 -8.99
CA ALA A 166 1.08 -3.03 -9.69
C ALA A 166 -0.18 -3.88 -9.48
N VAL A 167 -0.12 -5.18 -9.74
CA VAL A 167 -1.31 -6.06 -9.64
C VAL A 167 -1.79 -6.19 -8.20
N PRO A 168 -0.94 -6.50 -7.19
CA PRO A 168 -1.38 -6.59 -5.80
C PRO A 168 -2.03 -5.31 -5.28
N SER A 169 -1.48 -4.14 -5.62
CA SER A 169 -2.06 -2.86 -5.21
C SER A 169 -3.40 -2.57 -5.89
N LEU A 170 -3.55 -2.88 -7.17
CA LEU A 170 -4.82 -2.75 -7.87
C LEU A 170 -5.89 -3.67 -7.28
N LEU A 171 -5.55 -4.91 -6.90
CA LEU A 171 -6.47 -5.83 -6.23
C LEU A 171 -6.88 -5.31 -4.85
N PHE A 172 -5.97 -4.70 -4.11
CA PHE A 172 -6.29 -4.04 -2.84
C PHE A 172 -7.32 -2.91 -3.02
N TYR A 173 -7.08 -2.00 -3.97
CA TYR A 173 -8.02 -0.91 -4.24
C TYR A 173 -9.35 -1.40 -4.80
N ALA A 174 -9.33 -2.43 -5.65
CA ALA A 174 -10.55 -3.07 -6.14
C ALA A 174 -11.37 -3.66 -4.98
N ALA A 175 -10.71 -4.33 -4.01
CA ALA A 175 -11.38 -4.85 -2.82
C ALA A 175 -12.04 -3.74 -2.00
N LEU A 176 -11.36 -2.61 -1.79
CA LEU A 176 -11.94 -1.47 -1.08
C LEU A 176 -13.15 -0.88 -1.82
N LEU A 177 -13.01 -0.65 -3.14
CA LEU A 177 -14.09 -0.09 -3.97
C LEU A 177 -15.33 -0.99 -3.97
N LEU A 178 -15.13 -2.31 -4.08
CA LEU A 178 -16.23 -3.28 -4.05
C LEU A 178 -16.88 -3.34 -2.67
N GLN A 179 -16.12 -3.31 -1.58
CA GLN A 179 -16.67 -3.32 -0.23
C GLN A 179 -17.49 -2.06 0.04
N VAL A 180 -16.98 -0.86 -0.25
CA VAL A 180 -17.75 0.38 -0.03
C VAL A 180 -18.98 0.46 -0.92
N ASP A 181 -18.95 -0.11 -2.12
CA ASP A 181 -20.12 -0.22 -3.01
C ASP A 181 -21.18 -1.16 -2.43
N GLY A 182 -20.76 -2.35 -1.96
CA GLY A 182 -21.63 -3.32 -1.29
C GLY A 182 -22.24 -2.75 -0.01
N TYR A 183 -21.43 -2.09 0.81
CA TYR A 183 -21.88 -1.38 2.02
C TYR A 183 -22.95 -0.32 1.69
N ALA A 184 -22.67 0.51 0.69
CA ALA A 184 -23.61 1.52 0.24
C ALA A 184 -24.92 0.93 -0.30
N ALA A 185 -24.84 -0.23 -0.98
CA ALA A 185 -26.02 -0.94 -1.48
C ALA A 185 -26.91 -1.44 -0.35
N VAL A 186 -26.33 -2.03 0.69
CA VAL A 186 -27.08 -2.58 1.83
C VAL A 186 -27.69 -1.46 2.68
N ASN A 187 -26.98 -0.34 2.84
CA ASN A 187 -27.43 0.78 3.68
C ASN A 187 -28.16 1.88 2.92
N GLY A 188 -28.45 1.70 1.62
CA GLY A 188 -29.19 2.67 0.81
C GLY A 188 -28.47 4.01 0.59
N LEU A 189 -27.13 4.04 0.69
CA LEU A 189 -26.34 5.25 0.51
C LEU A 189 -26.23 5.60 -0.97
N LYS A 190 -26.44 6.88 -1.28
CA LYS A 190 -26.45 7.41 -2.65
C LYS A 190 -25.10 8.00 -3.03
N GLY A 191 -24.97 8.44 -4.28
CA GLY A 191 -23.87 9.28 -4.75
C GLY A 191 -23.98 10.72 -4.20
N GLN A 192 -22.99 11.54 -4.52
CA GLN A 192 -23.01 12.98 -4.26
C GLN A 192 -24.08 13.67 -5.10
N PRO A 193 -24.69 14.76 -4.60
CA PRO A 193 -25.55 15.61 -5.41
C PRO A 193 -24.84 16.12 -6.67
N ALA A 194 -25.58 16.22 -7.77
CA ALA A 194 -24.99 16.59 -9.07
C ALA A 194 -24.31 17.99 -9.04
N GLU A 195 -24.83 18.88 -8.20
CA GLU A 195 -24.32 20.25 -8.05
C GLU A 195 -22.93 20.28 -7.34
N GLU A 196 -22.60 19.26 -6.56
CA GLU A 196 -21.31 19.15 -5.86
C GLU A 196 -20.24 18.45 -6.68
N ILE A 197 -20.60 17.91 -7.85
CA ILE A 197 -19.69 17.11 -8.67
C ILE A 197 -19.10 17.97 -9.78
N PRO A 198 -17.77 18.13 -9.83
CA PRO A 198 -17.11 18.85 -10.92
C PRO A 198 -17.40 18.23 -12.29
N ASP A 199 -17.52 19.06 -13.33
CA ASP A 199 -17.60 18.55 -14.69
C ASP A 199 -16.29 17.83 -15.08
N PHE A 200 -16.43 16.63 -15.62
CA PHE A 200 -15.29 15.79 -15.98
C PHE A 200 -14.39 16.44 -17.03
N MET A 201 -15.00 17.02 -18.08
CA MET A 201 -14.23 17.61 -19.18
C MET A 201 -13.54 18.92 -18.75
N GLU A 202 -14.20 19.72 -17.93
CA GLU A 202 -13.59 20.93 -17.35
C GLU A 202 -12.45 20.59 -16.42
N THR A 203 -12.61 19.55 -15.58
CA THR A 203 -11.56 19.05 -14.68
C THR A 203 -10.34 18.60 -15.49
N ILE A 204 -10.54 17.78 -16.52
CA ILE A 204 -9.44 17.34 -17.39
C ILE A 204 -8.77 18.51 -18.10
N LYS A 205 -9.55 19.42 -18.71
CA LYS A 205 -8.98 20.60 -19.37
C LYS A 205 -8.21 21.51 -18.43
N GLY A 206 -8.64 21.61 -17.17
CA GLY A 206 -7.99 22.41 -16.14
C GLY A 206 -6.69 21.80 -15.57
N GLY A 207 -6.46 20.49 -15.72
CA GLY A 207 -5.37 19.81 -15.05
C GLY A 207 -4.76 18.62 -15.80
N TRP A 208 -4.95 18.49 -17.12
CA TRP A 208 -4.38 17.41 -17.93
C TRP A 208 -2.87 17.23 -17.76
N PHE A 209 -2.17 18.30 -17.45
CA PHE A 209 -0.73 18.32 -17.26
C PHE A 209 -0.27 17.54 -16.02
N TYR A 210 -1.13 17.32 -15.03
CA TYR A 210 -0.83 16.43 -13.90
C TYR A 210 -0.81 14.97 -14.36
N ILE A 211 -1.80 14.57 -15.17
CA ILE A 211 -1.85 13.23 -15.76
C ILE A 211 -0.68 13.03 -16.72
N PHE A 212 -0.38 14.04 -17.55
CA PHE A 212 0.73 14.00 -18.50
C PHE A 212 2.08 13.83 -17.78
N SER A 213 2.35 14.62 -16.74
CA SER A 213 3.62 14.53 -16.01
C SER A 213 3.77 13.21 -15.26
N LEU A 214 2.67 12.67 -14.71
CA LEU A 214 2.66 11.35 -14.08
C LEU A 214 2.86 10.24 -15.13
N GLY A 215 2.18 10.33 -16.27
CA GLY A 215 2.37 9.41 -17.39
C GLY A 215 3.79 9.44 -17.96
N LEU A 216 4.39 10.65 -18.06
CA LEU A 216 5.79 10.81 -18.46
C LEU A 216 6.73 10.16 -17.44
N LEU A 217 6.48 10.36 -16.13
CA LEU A 217 7.25 9.70 -15.07
C LEU A 217 7.22 8.18 -15.25
N VAL A 218 6.03 7.59 -15.41
CA VAL A 218 5.86 6.14 -15.59
C VAL A 218 6.55 5.67 -16.87
N TYR A 219 6.41 6.41 -17.98
CA TYR A 219 7.08 6.07 -19.23
C TYR A 219 8.61 6.07 -19.10
N LEU A 220 9.19 7.12 -18.52
CA LEU A 220 10.64 7.23 -18.32
C LEU A 220 11.16 6.16 -17.37
N LEU A 221 10.38 5.80 -16.35
CA LEU A 221 10.74 4.82 -15.35
C LEU A 221 10.68 3.40 -15.91
N VAL A 222 9.54 3.00 -16.47
CA VAL A 222 9.26 1.60 -16.84
C VAL A 222 9.81 1.26 -18.23
N PHE A 223 9.61 2.12 -19.22
CA PHE A 223 9.98 1.83 -20.62
C PHE A 223 11.37 2.33 -20.98
N ALA A 224 11.69 3.57 -20.61
CA ALA A 224 13.00 4.15 -20.90
C ALA A 224 14.09 3.75 -19.88
N ARG A 225 13.71 3.17 -18.73
CA ARG A 225 14.64 2.73 -17.65
C ARG A 225 15.56 3.86 -17.14
N LEU A 226 15.09 5.10 -17.15
CA LEU A 226 15.83 6.30 -16.73
C LEU A 226 15.52 6.67 -15.27
N GLU A 227 15.66 5.74 -14.34
CA GLU A 227 15.21 5.84 -12.94
C GLU A 227 15.74 7.08 -12.22
N LEU A 228 17.03 7.40 -12.41
CA LEU A 228 17.67 8.56 -11.78
C LEU A 228 17.16 9.91 -12.30
N TYR A 229 16.78 9.97 -13.57
CA TYR A 229 16.41 11.21 -14.24
C TYR A 229 14.90 11.40 -14.39
N ALA A 230 14.15 10.31 -14.38
CA ALA A 230 12.68 10.32 -14.60
C ALA A 230 11.94 11.35 -13.73
N PRO A 231 12.15 11.43 -12.40
CA PRO A 231 11.43 12.37 -11.56
C PRO A 231 11.82 13.84 -11.85
N TYR A 232 13.05 14.11 -12.24
CA TYR A 232 13.50 15.47 -12.60
C TYR A 232 12.85 15.93 -13.91
N TYR A 233 12.86 15.09 -14.94
CA TYR A 233 12.19 15.41 -16.22
C TYR A 233 10.67 15.57 -16.04
N ALA A 234 10.05 14.70 -15.26
CA ALA A 234 8.64 14.82 -14.94
C ALA A 234 8.31 16.10 -14.15
N THR A 235 9.20 16.51 -13.21
CA THR A 235 9.07 17.76 -12.46
C THR A 235 9.17 18.97 -13.38
N ILE A 236 10.17 19.00 -14.25
CA ILE A 236 10.36 20.09 -15.22
C ILE A 236 9.13 20.17 -16.14
N ALA A 237 8.70 19.04 -16.69
CA ALA A 237 7.51 18.96 -17.56
C ALA A 237 6.25 19.48 -16.84
N LEU A 238 6.06 19.12 -15.57
CA LEU A 238 4.95 19.61 -14.74
C LEU A 238 5.03 21.12 -14.56
N LEU A 239 6.16 21.65 -14.10
CA LEU A 239 6.32 23.08 -13.80
C LEU A 239 6.17 23.94 -15.06
N VAL A 240 6.78 23.51 -16.17
CA VAL A 240 6.63 24.19 -17.47
C VAL A 240 5.18 24.17 -17.94
N SER A 241 4.52 23.02 -17.82
CA SER A 241 3.11 22.90 -18.24
C SER A 241 2.19 23.76 -17.36
N VAL A 242 2.39 23.77 -16.04
CA VAL A 242 1.63 24.64 -15.13
C VAL A 242 1.86 26.13 -15.46
N PHE A 243 3.11 26.52 -15.71
CA PHE A 243 3.45 27.89 -16.08
C PHE A 243 2.79 28.34 -17.39
N LEU A 244 2.81 27.48 -18.41
CA LEU A 244 2.28 27.82 -19.75
C LEU A 244 0.76 27.73 -19.85
N PHE A 245 0.14 26.68 -19.27
CA PHE A 245 -1.25 26.32 -19.55
C PHE A 245 -2.22 26.68 -18.44
N ARG A 246 -1.77 26.91 -17.22
CA ARG A 246 -2.67 27.29 -16.13
C ARG A 246 -3.03 28.76 -16.22
N ARG A 247 -4.29 29.05 -16.62
CA ARG A 247 -4.77 30.41 -16.85
C ARG A 247 -4.98 31.23 -15.56
N HIS A 248 -5.50 30.57 -14.51
CA HIS A 248 -5.68 31.15 -13.18
C HIS A 248 -4.61 30.62 -12.23
N ASN A 249 -4.01 31.50 -11.42
CA ASN A 249 -2.99 31.15 -10.42
C ASN A 249 -1.75 30.48 -11.04
N ARG A 250 -1.15 31.14 -12.03
CA ARG A 250 0.10 30.69 -12.67
C ARG A 250 1.21 30.50 -11.64
N PHE A 251 2.10 29.55 -11.92
CA PHE A 251 3.29 29.31 -11.10
C PHE A 251 4.06 30.61 -10.89
N ASN A 252 4.13 31.06 -9.63
CA ASN A 252 4.70 32.35 -9.26
C ASN A 252 5.82 32.18 -8.22
N TRP A 253 6.47 33.28 -7.87
CA TRP A 253 7.59 33.29 -6.92
C TRP A 253 7.23 32.74 -5.55
N THR A 254 6.01 32.96 -5.09
CA THR A 254 5.51 32.41 -3.81
C THR A 254 5.39 30.89 -3.85
N GLN A 255 4.87 30.34 -4.94
CA GLN A 255 4.81 28.89 -5.15
C GLN A 255 6.20 28.28 -5.34
N PHE A 256 7.13 28.99 -6.01
CA PHE A 256 8.53 28.55 -6.10
C PHE A 256 9.18 28.46 -4.72
N LYS A 257 9.01 29.48 -3.87
CA LYS A 257 9.50 29.43 -2.49
C LYS A 257 8.85 28.29 -1.71
N ALA A 258 7.53 28.09 -1.83
CA ALA A 258 6.82 27.00 -1.20
C ALA A 258 7.37 25.63 -1.66
N LEU A 259 7.65 25.46 -2.95
CA LEU A 259 8.24 24.24 -3.49
C LEU A 259 9.62 23.95 -2.85
N ILE A 260 10.49 24.94 -2.76
CA ILE A 260 11.80 24.77 -2.12
C ILE A 260 11.65 24.40 -0.65
N ILE A 261 10.78 25.10 0.09
CA ILE A 261 10.56 24.84 1.51
C ILE A 261 9.99 23.43 1.73
N GLU A 262 8.94 23.03 1.01
CA GLU A 262 8.32 21.73 1.15
C GLU A 262 9.26 20.60 0.72
N SER A 263 9.97 20.75 -0.38
CA SER A 263 10.99 19.78 -0.80
C SER A 263 12.07 19.62 0.26
N THR A 264 12.62 20.74 0.78
CA THR A 264 13.67 20.71 1.80
C THR A 264 13.21 20.06 3.09
N LYS A 265 12.00 20.40 3.58
CA LYS A 265 11.43 19.78 4.78
C LYS A 265 11.26 18.26 4.61
N THR A 266 10.69 17.84 3.49
CA THR A 266 10.44 16.42 3.21
C THR A 266 11.74 15.65 3.10
N ILE A 267 12.74 16.20 2.37
CA ILE A 267 14.06 15.61 2.21
C ILE A 267 14.77 15.52 3.56
N ALA A 268 14.81 16.61 4.35
CA ALA A 268 15.44 16.62 5.66
C ALA A 268 14.84 15.60 6.62
N ASN A 269 13.52 15.51 6.65
CA ASN A 269 12.81 14.52 7.49
C ASN A 269 13.16 13.08 7.10
N ILE A 270 13.16 12.77 5.81
CA ILE A 270 13.48 11.42 5.32
C ILE A 270 14.97 11.09 5.53
N ILE A 271 15.89 12.04 5.29
CA ILE A 271 17.31 11.84 5.56
C ILE A 271 17.55 11.56 7.05
N ALA A 272 16.88 12.28 7.96
CA ALA A 272 16.99 12.03 9.39
C ALA A 272 16.50 10.61 9.78
N ILE A 273 15.37 10.17 9.19
CA ILE A 273 14.86 8.81 9.39
C ILE A 273 15.85 7.78 8.84
N LEU A 274 16.37 7.97 7.64
CA LEU A 274 17.30 7.05 6.99
C LEU A 274 18.65 6.98 7.71
N ALA A 275 19.12 8.08 8.28
CA ALA A 275 20.32 8.08 9.14
C ALA A 275 20.10 7.23 10.39
N GLY A 276 18.96 7.39 11.07
CA GLY A 276 18.58 6.54 12.21
C GLY A 276 18.47 5.06 11.84
N ILE A 277 17.89 4.76 10.69
CA ILE A 277 17.81 3.41 10.14
C ILE A 277 19.23 2.87 9.83
N GLY A 278 20.12 3.68 9.29
CA GLY A 278 21.51 3.32 9.05
C GLY A 278 22.23 2.86 10.33
N VAL A 279 21.90 3.46 11.48
CA VAL A 279 22.40 2.96 12.79
C VAL A 279 21.88 1.56 13.10
N ILE A 280 20.60 1.28 12.83
CA ILE A 280 20.01 -0.05 13.04
C ILE A 280 20.67 -1.09 12.14
N VAL A 281 20.76 -0.79 10.85
CA VAL A 281 21.41 -1.65 9.84
C VAL A 281 22.86 -1.96 10.23
N GLY A 282 23.63 -0.91 10.52
CA GLY A 282 25.02 -1.04 10.93
C GLY A 282 25.18 -1.88 12.20
N SER A 283 24.33 -1.64 13.19
CA SER A 283 24.35 -2.43 14.44
C SER A 283 24.16 -3.92 14.17
N LEU A 284 23.17 -4.30 13.37
CA LEU A 284 22.89 -5.69 13.03
C LEU A 284 23.98 -6.32 12.16
N ALA A 285 24.50 -5.57 11.18
CA ALA A 285 25.54 -6.02 10.28
C ALA A 285 26.88 -6.23 11.02
N PHE A 286 27.31 -5.24 11.82
CA PHE A 286 28.60 -5.29 12.55
C PHE A 286 28.67 -6.40 13.59
N THR A 287 27.53 -6.73 14.20
CA THR A 287 27.42 -7.77 15.23
C THR A 287 27.13 -9.16 14.67
N GLY A 288 26.69 -9.25 13.40
CA GLY A 288 26.25 -10.48 12.76
C GLY A 288 24.90 -11.02 13.26
N VAL A 289 24.22 -10.28 14.15
CA VAL A 289 22.94 -10.69 14.75
C VAL A 289 21.83 -10.83 13.72
N GLY A 290 21.82 -10.01 12.66
CA GLY A 290 20.84 -10.14 11.59
C GLY A 290 20.85 -11.53 10.94
N GLY A 291 22.02 -12.05 10.61
CA GLY A 291 22.17 -13.40 10.06
C GLY A 291 21.92 -14.52 11.10
N ALA A 292 22.24 -14.28 12.37
CA ALA A 292 21.92 -15.24 13.45
C ALA A 292 20.40 -15.41 13.61
N PHE A 293 19.66 -14.29 13.61
CA PHE A 293 18.19 -14.31 13.69
C PHE A 293 17.56 -15.02 12.47
N SER A 294 18.06 -14.75 11.27
CA SER A 294 17.58 -15.44 10.05
C SER A 294 17.77 -16.97 10.16
N ARG A 295 18.95 -17.44 10.57
CA ARG A 295 19.22 -18.88 10.77
C ARG A 295 18.33 -19.49 11.83
N GLU A 296 18.06 -18.78 12.93
CA GLU A 296 17.16 -19.26 13.98
C GLU A 296 15.74 -19.43 13.48
N LEU A 297 15.23 -18.47 12.69
CA LEU A 297 13.92 -18.59 12.04
C LEU A 297 13.83 -19.82 11.14
N VAL A 298 14.85 -20.05 10.32
CA VAL A 298 14.93 -21.24 9.45
C VAL A 298 14.98 -22.52 10.31
N GLY A 299 15.77 -22.52 11.39
CA GLY A 299 15.89 -23.65 12.32
C GLY A 299 14.57 -23.99 13.00
N ILE A 300 13.84 -22.98 13.49
CA ILE A 300 12.52 -23.18 14.14
C ILE A 300 11.48 -23.65 13.12
N ALA A 301 11.57 -23.19 11.86
CA ALA A 301 10.67 -23.61 10.80
C ALA A 301 10.79 -25.10 10.44
N GLN A 302 11.89 -25.77 10.78
CA GLN A 302 12.12 -27.21 10.58
C GLN A 302 11.79 -27.70 9.16
N GLY A 303 12.03 -26.89 8.14
CA GLY A 303 11.70 -27.19 6.73
C GLY A 303 10.24 -26.96 6.36
N SER A 304 9.38 -26.50 7.29
CA SER A 304 7.99 -26.16 6.98
C SER A 304 7.86 -24.73 6.45
N LEU A 305 7.55 -24.59 5.16
CA LEU A 305 7.31 -23.30 4.52
C LEU A 305 6.15 -22.52 5.21
N TRP A 306 5.06 -23.21 5.53
CA TRP A 306 3.93 -22.58 6.20
C TRP A 306 4.27 -22.02 7.57
N LEU A 307 5.07 -22.77 8.35
CA LEU A 307 5.50 -22.29 9.66
C LEU A 307 6.39 -21.06 9.53
N LEU A 308 7.33 -21.04 8.57
CA LEU A 308 8.16 -19.88 8.28
C LEU A 308 7.33 -18.66 7.89
N LEU A 309 6.36 -18.82 6.98
CA LEU A 309 5.50 -17.73 6.52
C LEU A 309 4.62 -17.17 7.65
N ILE A 310 4.05 -18.03 8.49
CA ILE A 310 3.22 -17.59 9.64
C ILE A 310 4.09 -16.86 10.67
N MET A 311 5.25 -17.41 11.02
CA MET A 311 6.20 -16.74 11.93
C MET A 311 6.65 -15.40 11.34
N GLY A 312 6.92 -15.38 10.03
CA GLY A 312 7.28 -14.20 9.29
C GLY A 312 6.21 -13.13 9.30
N ALA A 313 4.99 -13.51 9.06
CA ALA A 313 3.82 -12.63 9.12
C ALA A 313 3.65 -12.00 10.52
N LEU A 314 3.70 -12.84 11.56
CA LEU A 314 3.58 -12.38 12.95
C LEU A 314 4.72 -11.45 13.35
N THR A 315 5.96 -11.81 13.02
CA THR A 315 7.14 -10.99 13.32
C THR A 315 7.04 -9.64 12.59
N SER A 316 6.68 -9.64 11.31
CA SER A 316 6.50 -8.41 10.53
C SER A 316 5.40 -7.52 11.09
N PHE A 317 4.27 -8.11 11.47
CA PHE A 317 3.16 -7.40 12.10
C PHE A 317 3.55 -6.77 13.43
N LEU A 318 4.17 -7.56 14.33
CA LEU A 318 4.59 -7.10 15.66
C LEU A 318 5.62 -5.97 15.56
N LEU A 319 6.63 -6.12 14.70
CA LEU A 319 7.66 -5.10 14.49
C LEU A 319 7.14 -3.86 13.78
N GLY A 320 6.10 -3.99 12.96
CA GLY A 320 5.42 -2.87 12.34
C GLY A 320 4.63 -1.98 13.31
N MET A 321 4.33 -2.48 14.52
CA MET A 321 3.58 -1.71 15.50
C MET A 321 4.42 -0.56 16.08
N GLY A 322 3.98 0.68 15.84
CA GLY A 322 4.57 1.87 16.44
C GLY A 322 5.84 2.41 15.77
N VAL A 323 6.26 1.84 14.63
CA VAL A 323 7.39 2.35 13.84
C VAL A 323 6.94 2.78 12.44
N THR A 324 7.77 3.56 11.75
CA THR A 324 7.49 3.94 10.36
C THR A 324 7.60 2.73 9.43
N VAL A 325 6.86 2.75 8.31
CA VAL A 325 6.89 1.66 7.31
C VAL A 325 8.32 1.37 6.85
N SER A 326 9.11 2.43 6.59
CA SER A 326 10.49 2.30 6.14
C SER A 326 11.39 1.63 7.19
N ALA A 327 11.26 2.02 8.47
CA ALA A 327 12.06 1.43 9.54
C ALA A 327 11.71 -0.05 9.77
N CYS A 328 10.42 -0.37 9.79
CA CYS A 328 9.94 -1.74 9.89
C CYS A 328 10.47 -2.60 8.73
N TYR A 329 10.28 -2.12 7.50
CA TYR A 329 10.69 -2.84 6.30
C TYR A 329 12.21 -3.13 6.30
N ILE A 330 13.05 -2.13 6.57
CA ILE A 330 14.50 -2.33 6.52
C ILE A 330 14.98 -3.34 7.57
N PHE A 331 14.47 -3.23 8.80
CA PHE A 331 14.79 -4.20 9.82
C PHE A 331 14.43 -5.62 9.37
N LEU A 332 13.21 -5.80 8.88
CA LEU A 332 12.71 -7.09 8.42
C LEU A 332 13.42 -7.60 7.17
N ALA A 333 13.78 -6.72 6.25
CA ALA A 333 14.54 -7.07 5.05
C ALA A 333 15.89 -7.70 5.38
N ILE A 334 16.55 -7.24 6.46
CA ILE A 334 17.83 -7.78 6.91
C ILE A 334 17.65 -9.08 7.68
N VAL A 335 16.61 -9.16 8.51
CA VAL A 335 16.42 -10.24 9.46
C VAL A 335 15.65 -11.41 8.87
N MET A 336 14.63 -11.12 8.07
CA MET A 336 13.71 -12.11 7.52
C MET A 336 13.89 -12.36 6.02
N GLY A 337 14.26 -11.33 5.25
CA GLY A 337 14.46 -11.46 3.82
C GLY A 337 15.35 -12.65 3.45
N PRO A 338 16.55 -12.79 4.04
CA PRO A 338 17.43 -13.94 3.77
C PRO A 338 16.78 -15.30 4.08
N ALA A 339 16.03 -15.41 5.18
CA ALA A 339 15.36 -16.66 5.56
C ALA A 339 14.32 -17.10 4.52
N LEU A 340 13.51 -16.18 4.01
CA LEU A 340 12.52 -16.47 2.98
C LEU A 340 13.18 -16.87 1.64
N ILE A 341 14.27 -16.20 1.27
CA ILE A 341 15.02 -16.48 0.04
C ILE A 341 15.75 -17.85 0.15
N GLU A 342 16.29 -18.18 1.32
CA GLU A 342 16.95 -19.48 1.58
C GLU A 342 15.96 -20.65 1.44
N PHE A 343 14.68 -20.45 1.76
CA PHE A 343 13.61 -21.42 1.49
C PHE A 343 13.20 -21.53 0.02
N GLY A 344 13.88 -20.81 -0.89
CA GLY A 344 13.64 -20.85 -2.33
C GLY A 344 12.51 -19.97 -2.82
N LEU A 345 12.03 -19.02 -2.02
CA LEU A 345 11.00 -18.07 -2.42
C LEU A 345 11.56 -16.95 -3.31
N ASP A 346 10.74 -16.44 -4.23
CA ASP A 346 11.13 -15.31 -5.07
C ASP A 346 11.53 -14.10 -4.21
N PRO A 347 12.70 -13.48 -4.46
CA PRO A 347 13.18 -12.37 -3.64
C PRO A 347 12.25 -11.17 -3.59
N VAL A 348 11.63 -10.79 -4.72
CA VAL A 348 10.70 -9.64 -4.76
C VAL A 348 9.41 -9.96 -4.05
N ALA A 349 8.85 -11.16 -4.25
CA ALA A 349 7.68 -11.62 -3.52
C ALA A 349 7.93 -11.66 -2.01
N SER A 350 9.10 -12.13 -1.57
CA SER A 350 9.51 -12.17 -0.16
C SER A 350 9.57 -10.78 0.46
N HIS A 351 10.16 -9.81 -0.24
CA HIS A 351 10.24 -8.44 0.23
C HIS A 351 8.89 -7.72 0.20
N LEU A 352 8.03 -7.97 -0.78
CA LEU A 352 6.65 -7.49 -0.78
C LEU A 352 5.83 -8.13 0.37
N PHE A 353 6.02 -9.42 0.66
CA PHE A 353 5.41 -10.09 1.81
C PHE A 353 5.73 -9.36 3.12
N ILE A 354 7.01 -9.09 3.35
CA ILE A 354 7.49 -8.36 4.53
C ILE A 354 6.85 -6.96 4.61
N LEU A 355 6.82 -6.24 3.50
CA LEU A 355 6.26 -4.90 3.42
C LEU A 355 4.76 -4.91 3.77
N TYR A 356 3.98 -5.78 3.13
CA TYR A 356 2.54 -5.86 3.35
C TYR A 356 2.20 -6.19 4.80
N TRP A 357 2.86 -7.20 5.39
CA TRP A 357 2.63 -7.59 6.77
C TRP A 357 3.07 -6.51 7.77
N GLY A 358 4.18 -5.83 7.52
CA GLY A 358 4.61 -4.69 8.33
C GLY A 358 3.62 -3.53 8.31
N MET A 359 2.99 -3.28 7.15
CA MET A 359 2.00 -2.21 6.99
C MET A 359 0.63 -2.52 7.60
N LEU A 360 0.27 -3.79 7.77
CA LEU A 360 -1.00 -4.18 8.37
C LEU A 360 -1.19 -3.58 9.77
N SER A 361 -0.12 -3.34 10.51
CA SER A 361 -0.14 -2.67 11.82
C SER A 361 -0.75 -1.26 11.78
N TYR A 362 -0.80 -0.60 10.61
CA TYR A 362 -1.40 0.74 10.46
C TYR A 362 -2.92 0.75 10.47
N ILE A 363 -3.55 -0.38 10.10
CA ILE A 363 -5.01 -0.53 10.04
C ILE A 363 -5.56 -1.56 11.01
N THR A 364 -4.69 -2.23 11.78
CA THR A 364 -5.07 -3.35 12.65
C THR A 364 -4.77 -3.05 14.12
N PRO A 365 -5.73 -3.28 15.05
CA PRO A 365 -5.45 -3.21 16.48
C PRO A 365 -4.24 -4.08 16.90
N PRO A 366 -3.50 -3.71 17.96
CA PRO A 366 -3.83 -2.69 18.96
C PRO A 366 -3.35 -1.28 18.64
N VAL A 367 -2.44 -1.07 17.67
CA VAL A 367 -1.81 0.23 17.40
C VAL A 367 -2.55 1.03 16.33
N ALA A 368 -2.78 0.44 15.15
CA ALA A 368 -3.61 0.97 14.06
C ALA A 368 -3.41 2.46 13.75
N LEU A 369 -2.16 2.92 13.57
CA LEU A 369 -1.79 4.34 13.48
C LEU A 369 -2.62 5.14 12.47
N ALA A 370 -2.93 4.57 11.29
CA ALA A 370 -3.76 5.23 10.28
C ALA A 370 -5.23 5.37 10.75
N ALA A 371 -5.76 4.32 11.38
CA ALA A 371 -7.11 4.34 11.94
C ALA A 371 -7.22 5.29 13.13
N VAL A 372 -6.19 5.40 13.96
CA VAL A 372 -6.12 6.40 15.04
C VAL A 372 -6.12 7.82 14.45
N ALA A 373 -5.26 8.11 13.47
CA ALA A 373 -5.21 9.43 12.84
C ALA A 373 -6.54 9.81 12.17
N SER A 374 -7.16 8.89 11.44
CA SER A 374 -8.45 9.14 10.79
C SER A 374 -9.62 9.24 11.78
N SER A 375 -9.57 8.51 12.90
CA SER A 375 -10.61 8.58 13.94
C SER A 375 -10.70 9.95 14.61
N VAL A 376 -9.57 10.63 14.76
CA VAL A 376 -9.52 12.02 15.28
C VAL A 376 -10.29 12.96 14.33
N ILE A 377 -10.06 12.86 13.02
CA ILE A 377 -10.76 13.67 12.01
C ILE A 377 -12.25 13.28 11.95
N ALA A 378 -12.54 11.98 12.00
CA ALA A 378 -13.90 11.45 11.98
C ALA A 378 -14.69 11.75 13.25
N GLN A 379 -14.01 12.09 14.37
CA GLN A 379 -14.59 12.18 15.70
C GLN A 379 -15.27 10.88 16.11
N SER A 380 -14.57 9.76 15.96
CA SER A 380 -15.06 8.42 16.23
C SER A 380 -14.20 7.67 17.23
N ASN A 381 -14.70 6.55 17.76
CA ASN A 381 -13.92 5.69 18.62
C ASN A 381 -12.77 5.05 17.83
N GLN A 382 -11.54 5.15 18.35
CA GLN A 382 -10.32 4.67 17.70
C GLN A 382 -10.35 3.16 17.44
N MET A 383 -10.76 2.37 18.43
CA MET A 383 -10.81 0.90 18.33
C MET A 383 -11.89 0.46 17.35
N GLU A 384 -13.07 1.09 17.37
CA GLU A 384 -14.12 0.80 16.40
C GLU A 384 -13.66 1.11 14.97
N THR A 385 -12.99 2.24 14.77
CA THR A 385 -12.41 2.60 13.48
C THR A 385 -11.37 1.60 13.03
N ALA A 386 -10.49 1.15 13.92
CA ALA A 386 -9.45 0.18 13.63
C ALA A 386 -10.02 -1.21 13.26
N PHE A 387 -11.04 -1.70 13.98
CA PHE A 387 -11.68 -2.97 13.60
C PHE A 387 -12.41 -2.89 12.25
N LYS A 388 -13.03 -1.74 11.94
CA LYS A 388 -13.62 -1.51 10.60
C LYS A 388 -12.56 -1.43 9.51
N ALA A 389 -11.42 -0.76 9.80
CA ALA A 389 -10.29 -0.68 8.87
C ALA A 389 -9.67 -2.07 8.62
N MET A 390 -9.46 -2.87 9.68
CA MET A 390 -8.98 -4.25 9.55
C MET A 390 -9.91 -5.10 8.65
N ARG A 391 -11.25 -4.96 8.80
CA ARG A 391 -12.21 -5.66 7.94
C ARG A 391 -12.13 -5.19 6.49
N LEU A 392 -12.10 -3.87 6.24
CA LEU A 392 -11.99 -3.30 4.91
C LEU A 392 -10.67 -3.68 4.23
N GLY A 393 -9.56 -3.65 4.98
CA GLY A 393 -8.24 -4.04 4.50
C GLY A 393 -7.98 -5.55 4.51
N SER A 394 -8.98 -6.40 4.73
CA SER A 394 -8.81 -7.85 4.94
C SER A 394 -8.03 -8.57 3.86
N ILE A 395 -8.12 -8.12 2.61
CA ILE A 395 -7.39 -8.73 1.49
C ILE A 395 -5.85 -8.65 1.69
N THR A 396 -5.35 -7.65 2.39
CA THR A 396 -3.91 -7.50 2.64
C THR A 396 -3.34 -8.53 3.60
N PHE A 397 -4.16 -9.26 4.36
CA PHE A 397 -3.72 -10.40 5.16
C PHE A 397 -3.42 -11.63 4.31
N VAL A 398 -4.05 -11.73 3.13
CA VAL A 398 -4.00 -12.92 2.28
C VAL A 398 -3.09 -12.74 1.07
N LEU A 399 -3.14 -11.57 0.40
CA LEU A 399 -2.33 -11.29 -0.79
C LEU A 399 -0.84 -11.60 -0.62
N PRO A 400 -0.18 -11.27 0.52
CA PRO A 400 1.24 -11.56 0.69
C PRO A 400 1.58 -13.05 0.59
N PHE A 401 0.73 -13.92 1.14
CA PHE A 401 0.94 -15.36 1.02
C PHE A 401 0.84 -15.82 -0.43
N ILE A 402 -0.12 -15.28 -1.18
CA ILE A 402 -0.27 -15.66 -2.59
C ILE A 402 0.91 -15.14 -3.41
N MET A 403 1.43 -13.94 -3.14
CA MET A 403 2.60 -13.40 -3.83
C MET A 403 3.81 -14.31 -3.69
N VAL A 404 4.09 -14.83 -2.48
CA VAL A 404 5.24 -15.71 -2.25
C VAL A 404 5.02 -17.14 -2.73
N LEU A 405 3.78 -17.65 -2.67
CA LEU A 405 3.44 -19.00 -3.13
C LEU A 405 3.27 -19.07 -4.64
N THR A 406 2.88 -17.97 -5.27
CA THR A 406 2.62 -17.89 -6.72
C THR A 406 3.13 -16.53 -7.25
N PRO A 407 4.42 -16.44 -7.59
CA PRO A 407 5.01 -15.20 -8.11
C PRO A 407 4.36 -14.68 -9.40
N ALA A 408 3.53 -15.49 -10.07
CA ALA A 408 2.69 -15.06 -11.19
C ALA A 408 1.77 -13.88 -10.83
N LEU A 409 1.35 -13.72 -9.56
CA LEU A 409 0.58 -12.57 -9.09
C LEU A 409 1.36 -11.24 -9.18
N ILE A 410 2.68 -11.29 -9.10
CA ILE A 410 3.57 -10.14 -9.23
C ILE A 410 4.20 -10.06 -10.63
N LEU A 411 3.52 -10.64 -11.64
CA LEU A 411 3.94 -10.66 -13.06
C LEU A 411 5.26 -11.39 -13.32
N ARG A 412 5.56 -12.43 -12.52
CA ARG A 412 6.74 -13.27 -12.67
C ARG A 412 6.35 -14.72 -12.97
N GLY A 413 6.83 -15.26 -14.08
CA GLY A 413 6.53 -16.63 -14.51
C GLY A 413 5.95 -16.71 -15.92
N ASP A 414 5.31 -17.81 -16.23
CA ASP A 414 4.68 -18.02 -17.53
C ASP A 414 3.48 -17.07 -17.72
N PRO A 415 3.32 -16.44 -18.90
CA PRO A 415 2.20 -15.51 -19.16
C PRO A 415 0.81 -16.11 -18.92
N LEU A 416 0.63 -17.41 -19.16
CA LEU A 416 -0.64 -18.10 -18.92
C LEU A 416 -0.93 -18.17 -17.41
N ASP A 417 0.09 -18.54 -16.61
CA ASP A 417 0.00 -18.58 -15.15
C ASP A 417 -0.33 -17.20 -14.56
N VAL A 418 0.28 -16.15 -15.10
CA VAL A 418 0.01 -14.77 -14.74
C VAL A 418 -1.47 -14.42 -14.96
N VAL A 419 -2.00 -14.69 -16.16
CA VAL A 419 -3.40 -14.38 -16.48
C VAL A 419 -4.37 -15.17 -15.59
N ILE A 420 -4.11 -16.47 -15.40
CA ILE A 420 -4.96 -17.33 -14.58
C ILE A 420 -4.94 -16.89 -13.12
N THR A 421 -3.77 -16.63 -12.55
CA THR A 421 -3.62 -16.21 -11.15
C THR A 421 -4.29 -14.86 -10.90
N ILE A 422 -4.09 -13.87 -11.77
CA ILE A 422 -4.74 -12.55 -11.65
C ILE A 422 -6.25 -12.69 -11.74
N THR A 423 -6.75 -13.50 -12.66
CA THR A 423 -8.19 -13.75 -12.81
C THR A 423 -8.77 -14.40 -11.57
N ALA A 424 -8.13 -15.46 -11.05
CA ALA A 424 -8.54 -16.15 -9.84
C ALA A 424 -8.57 -15.19 -8.63
N CYS A 425 -7.51 -14.41 -8.42
CA CYS A 425 -7.46 -13.42 -7.34
C CYS A 425 -8.52 -12.31 -7.51
N SER A 426 -8.80 -11.88 -8.74
CA SER A 426 -9.84 -10.89 -9.01
C SER A 426 -11.23 -11.41 -8.64
N VAL A 427 -11.54 -12.66 -8.99
CA VAL A 427 -12.80 -13.32 -8.59
C VAL A 427 -12.86 -13.48 -7.07
N ALA A 428 -11.76 -13.90 -6.43
CA ALA A 428 -11.69 -14.01 -4.98
C ALA A 428 -11.99 -12.67 -4.28
N VAL A 429 -11.45 -11.56 -4.79
CA VAL A 429 -11.71 -10.20 -4.28
C VAL A 429 -13.19 -9.85 -4.35
N VAL A 430 -13.88 -10.17 -5.45
CA VAL A 430 -15.33 -9.94 -5.60
C VAL A 430 -16.12 -10.75 -4.58
N LEU A 431 -15.76 -12.03 -4.40
CA LEU A 431 -16.42 -12.94 -3.45
C LEU A 431 -16.18 -12.51 -2.00
N LEU A 432 -14.95 -12.11 -1.64
CA LEU A 432 -14.63 -11.58 -0.32
C LEU A 432 -15.41 -10.31 -0.01
N ALA A 433 -15.47 -9.36 -0.94
CA ALA A 433 -16.25 -8.14 -0.77
C ALA A 433 -17.73 -8.44 -0.56
N GLY A 434 -18.30 -9.35 -1.35
CA GLY A 434 -19.67 -9.82 -1.19
C GLY A 434 -19.92 -10.52 0.15
N GLY A 435 -18.98 -11.35 0.60
CA GLY A 435 -19.02 -12.04 1.88
C GLY A 435 -19.00 -11.07 3.07
N PHE A 436 -18.10 -10.07 3.05
CA PHE A 436 -17.98 -9.07 4.12
C PHE A 436 -19.18 -8.12 4.18
N GLU A 437 -19.66 -7.64 3.04
CA GLU A 437 -20.75 -6.65 3.01
C GLU A 437 -22.15 -7.27 2.92
N GLY A 438 -22.25 -8.58 2.67
CA GLY A 438 -23.55 -9.25 2.52
C GLY A 438 -24.30 -8.79 1.28
N TYR A 439 -23.60 -8.46 0.22
CA TYR A 439 -24.17 -8.00 -1.05
C TYR A 439 -23.55 -8.74 -2.23
N LEU A 440 -24.38 -9.38 -3.04
CA LEU A 440 -23.94 -10.06 -4.25
C LEU A 440 -24.38 -9.28 -5.49
N TYR A 441 -23.42 -8.91 -6.32
CA TYR A 441 -23.69 -8.16 -7.56
C TYR A 441 -24.64 -8.92 -8.47
N GLY A 442 -25.66 -8.22 -9.00
CA GLY A 442 -26.71 -8.81 -9.82
C GLY A 442 -27.85 -9.50 -9.05
N VAL A 443 -27.65 -9.82 -7.76
CA VAL A 443 -28.64 -10.48 -6.90
C VAL A 443 -29.22 -9.52 -5.87
N GLY A 444 -28.36 -8.82 -5.13
CA GLY A 444 -28.75 -7.91 -4.04
C GLY A 444 -28.23 -8.37 -2.67
N PRO A 445 -28.86 -7.94 -1.56
CA PRO A 445 -28.46 -8.34 -0.20
C PRO A 445 -28.60 -9.85 0.00
N VAL A 446 -27.60 -10.47 0.68
CA VAL A 446 -27.52 -11.91 0.92
C VAL A 446 -27.33 -12.22 2.39
N GLY A 447 -27.98 -13.34 2.85
CA GLY A 447 -27.92 -13.78 4.23
C GLY A 447 -26.62 -14.51 4.59
N LEU A 448 -26.45 -14.79 5.91
CA LEU A 448 -25.25 -15.42 6.46
C LEU A 448 -24.81 -16.72 5.77
N PRO A 449 -25.73 -17.68 5.41
CA PRO A 449 -25.30 -18.91 4.74
C PRO A 449 -24.62 -18.65 3.39
N ILE A 450 -25.15 -17.71 2.60
CA ILE A 450 -24.59 -17.36 1.29
C ILE A 450 -23.23 -16.65 1.49
N ARG A 451 -23.10 -15.80 2.50
CA ARG A 451 -21.82 -15.17 2.84
C ARG A 451 -20.75 -16.22 3.17
N GLY A 452 -21.11 -17.29 3.90
CA GLY A 452 -20.22 -18.43 4.14
C GLY A 452 -19.75 -19.11 2.85
N LEU A 453 -20.66 -19.32 1.89
CA LEU A 453 -20.31 -19.87 0.58
C LEU A 453 -19.39 -18.92 -0.24
N LEU A 454 -19.61 -17.60 -0.14
CA LEU A 454 -18.74 -16.62 -0.80
C LEU A 454 -17.33 -16.65 -0.21
N PHE A 455 -17.17 -16.77 1.12
CA PHE A 455 -15.85 -16.93 1.74
C PHE A 455 -15.18 -18.25 1.35
N ALA A 456 -15.93 -19.36 1.31
CA ALA A 456 -15.40 -20.65 0.85
C ALA A 456 -14.96 -20.59 -0.62
N GLY A 457 -15.75 -19.96 -1.49
CA GLY A 457 -15.39 -19.73 -2.88
C GLY A 457 -14.14 -18.86 -3.02
N ALA A 458 -14.05 -17.78 -2.24
CA ALA A 458 -12.84 -16.94 -2.23
C ALA A 458 -11.60 -17.73 -1.81
N ALA A 459 -11.69 -18.54 -0.74
CA ALA A 459 -10.60 -19.37 -0.28
C ALA A 459 -10.13 -20.39 -1.36
N GLY A 460 -11.06 -20.97 -2.11
CA GLY A 460 -10.74 -21.89 -3.21
C GLY A 460 -10.01 -21.21 -4.37
N PHE A 461 -10.35 -19.96 -4.70
CA PHE A 461 -9.63 -19.18 -5.71
C PHE A 461 -8.29 -18.62 -5.20
N LEU A 462 -8.10 -18.51 -3.90
CA LEU A 462 -6.84 -18.07 -3.29
C LEU A 462 -5.86 -19.24 -3.04
N TYR A 463 -6.33 -20.48 -3.15
CA TYR A 463 -5.46 -21.65 -3.07
C TYR A 463 -4.79 -21.90 -4.43
N PRO A 464 -3.43 -21.86 -4.51
CA PRO A 464 -2.70 -21.85 -5.78
C PRO A 464 -2.66 -23.23 -6.46
N SER A 465 -3.75 -23.62 -7.07
CA SER A 465 -3.88 -24.89 -7.80
C SER A 465 -4.91 -24.79 -8.92
N TYR A 466 -4.56 -25.20 -10.12
CA TYR A 466 -5.47 -25.21 -11.27
C TYR A 466 -6.73 -26.05 -11.03
N THR A 467 -6.59 -27.20 -10.34
CA THR A 467 -7.73 -28.04 -9.93
C THR A 467 -8.64 -27.28 -8.97
N SER A 468 -8.08 -26.58 -7.99
CA SER A 468 -8.87 -25.74 -7.08
C SER A 468 -9.62 -24.64 -7.84
N TYR A 469 -8.95 -23.95 -8.77
CA TYR A 469 -9.58 -22.91 -9.58
C TYR A 469 -10.76 -23.44 -10.40
N ALA A 470 -10.57 -24.59 -11.09
CA ALA A 470 -11.63 -25.19 -11.90
C ALA A 470 -12.84 -25.64 -11.07
N ILE A 471 -12.59 -26.36 -9.96
CA ILE A 471 -13.66 -26.84 -9.06
C ILE A 471 -14.40 -25.66 -8.45
N THR A 472 -13.66 -24.65 -7.96
CA THR A 472 -14.25 -23.47 -7.33
C THR A 472 -15.03 -22.63 -8.32
N ALA A 473 -14.55 -22.48 -9.56
CA ALA A 473 -15.28 -21.78 -10.61
C ALA A 473 -16.61 -22.47 -10.93
N ALA A 474 -16.63 -23.78 -11.12
CA ALA A 474 -17.85 -24.54 -11.36
C ALA A 474 -18.84 -24.44 -10.18
N ALA A 475 -18.34 -24.57 -8.93
CA ALA A 475 -19.16 -24.43 -7.74
C ALA A 475 -19.73 -23.01 -7.59
N THR A 476 -18.91 -21.97 -7.79
CA THR A 476 -19.32 -20.57 -7.67
C THR A 476 -20.38 -20.20 -8.71
N VAL A 477 -20.21 -20.63 -9.97
CA VAL A 477 -21.20 -20.41 -11.02
C VAL A 477 -22.51 -21.14 -10.69
N GLY A 478 -22.46 -22.40 -10.24
CA GLY A 478 -23.62 -23.18 -9.82
C GLY A 478 -24.39 -22.51 -8.69
N VAL A 479 -23.70 -22.11 -7.62
CA VAL A 479 -24.28 -21.40 -6.48
C VAL A 479 -24.89 -20.06 -6.92
N TYR A 480 -24.17 -19.30 -7.73
CA TYR A 480 -24.67 -18.02 -8.24
C TYR A 480 -25.96 -18.19 -9.05
N MET A 481 -26.03 -19.19 -9.96
CA MET A 481 -27.22 -19.46 -10.75
C MET A 481 -28.43 -19.84 -9.88
N VAL A 482 -28.23 -20.70 -8.89
CA VAL A 482 -29.30 -21.10 -7.95
C VAL A 482 -29.83 -19.89 -7.18
N ILE A 483 -28.92 -19.05 -6.65
CA ILE A 483 -29.32 -17.85 -5.90
C ILE A 483 -30.05 -16.86 -6.82
N TYR A 484 -29.51 -16.62 -8.02
CA TYR A 484 -30.12 -15.70 -9.00
C TYR A 484 -31.55 -16.14 -9.39
N MET A 485 -31.72 -17.44 -9.69
CA MET A 485 -33.06 -17.99 -10.05
C MET A 485 -34.05 -17.89 -8.90
N THR A 486 -33.66 -18.20 -7.67
CA THR A 486 -34.52 -18.09 -6.48
C THR A 486 -34.92 -16.65 -6.17
N HIS A 487 -34.02 -15.68 -6.35
CA HIS A 487 -34.33 -14.25 -6.18
C HIS A 487 -35.21 -13.69 -7.29
N LYS A 488 -34.99 -14.12 -8.54
CA LYS A 488 -35.83 -13.71 -9.67
C LYS A 488 -37.26 -14.25 -9.52
N GLY A 489 -37.42 -15.50 -9.10
CA GLY A 489 -38.73 -16.11 -8.83
C GLY A 489 -39.51 -15.38 -7.73
N LYS A 490 -38.84 -14.90 -6.68
CA LYS A 490 -39.50 -14.10 -5.62
C LYS A 490 -39.93 -12.72 -6.10
N ARG A 491 -39.16 -12.06 -7.01
CA ARG A 491 -39.55 -10.76 -7.60
C ARG A 491 -40.73 -10.87 -8.55
N SER A 492 -40.85 -11.96 -9.31
CA SER A 492 -41.99 -12.21 -10.21
C SER A 492 -43.26 -12.69 -9.49
N ALA A 493 -43.18 -13.12 -8.21
CA ALA A 493 -44.32 -13.52 -7.42
C ALA A 493 -44.93 -12.37 -6.57
N VAL A 494 -44.27 -11.22 -6.52
CA VAL A 494 -44.69 -10.03 -5.73
C VAL A 494 -45.15 -8.86 -6.66
N GLY A 495 -44.90 -8.95 -7.96
CA GLY A 495 -45.41 -8.03 -9.00
C GLY A 495 -46.53 -8.69 -9.81
#